data_8aecc00287fdb86d5db3ae4f650ea647
#
_entry.id   8aecc00287fdb86d5db3ae4f650ea647
#
_cell.length_a   1.000
_cell.length_b   1.000
_cell.length_c   1.000
_cell.angle_alpha   90.00
_cell.angle_beta   90.00
_cell.angle_gamma   90.00
#
_symmetry.space_group_name_H-M   'P 1'
#
loop_
_entity.id
_entity.type
_entity.pdbx_description
1 polymer ?
#
loop_
_entity_poly.entity_id
_entity_poly.type
_entity_poly.pdbx_seq_one_letter_code
_entity_poly.pdbx_strand_id
1 'polypeptide(L)'
;ITGIYKNPLDGAVKITKLGIADDFIGSPKHHGGPDQALYIYGEADYQWWKNEIGRAMNPGMFGENLTISELECGEFNIGDYLYIGDVELQVTSPRIPCGTFASKMEDPQWVKKFSAAERPGFYVRVLQEGTIKAGDEVRVEKYKGETISLIQVYRDHYDREGRNQE
;
A
#
# COMPACT_ATOMS: atom_id res chain seq x y z
N ILE A 1 8.04 5.50 -14.69
CA ILE A 1 7.32 5.05 -13.49
C ILE A 1 6.17 5.99 -13.27
N THR A 2 5.01 5.59 -13.71
CA THR A 2 3.90 6.52 -13.68
C THR A 2 2.61 5.78 -13.54
N GLY A 3 1.68 6.34 -12.87
CA GLY A 3 0.35 5.83 -12.80
C GLY A 3 -0.11 5.66 -11.38
N ILE A 4 -1.06 6.49 -11.03
CA ILE A 4 -1.68 6.47 -9.74
C ILE A 4 -3.15 6.20 -9.98
N TYR A 5 -3.63 5.09 -9.43
CA TYR A 5 -5.02 4.72 -9.59
C TYR A 5 -5.63 4.36 -8.26
N LYS A 6 -6.68 5.04 -7.89
CA LYS A 6 -7.63 4.53 -6.92
C LYS A 6 -8.99 4.86 -7.50
N ASN A 7 -9.77 3.84 -7.91
CA ASN A 7 -10.99 4.13 -8.62
C ASN A 7 -10.72 5.27 -9.60
N PRO A 8 -10.44 5.03 -10.86
CA PRO A 8 -9.90 6.05 -11.75
C PRO A 8 -10.69 7.33 -11.58
N LEU A 9 -10.13 8.23 -10.76
CA LEU A 9 -10.69 9.56 -10.58
C LEU A 9 -10.15 10.40 -11.72
N ASP A 10 -11.07 10.96 -12.49
CA ASP A 10 -10.72 11.99 -13.46
C ASP A 10 -10.39 13.25 -12.68
N GLY A 11 -9.13 13.58 -12.58
CA GLY A 11 -8.72 14.83 -11.98
C GLY A 11 -7.76 14.70 -10.82
N ALA A 12 -7.38 15.84 -10.31
CA ALA A 12 -6.42 15.95 -9.22
C ALA A 12 -7.05 15.60 -7.87
N VAL A 13 -6.29 14.96 -7.02
CA VAL A 13 -6.71 14.68 -5.64
C VAL A 13 -5.74 15.35 -4.67
N LYS A 14 -6.29 15.86 -3.58
CA LYS A 14 -5.50 16.51 -2.55
C LYS A 14 -5.05 15.48 -1.51
N ILE A 15 -3.75 15.45 -1.25
CA ILE A 15 -3.14 14.59 -0.25
C ILE A 15 -2.85 15.42 0.99
N THR A 16 -3.37 14.98 2.13
CA THR A 16 -3.17 15.61 3.43
C THR A 16 -2.45 14.68 4.38
N LYS A 17 -2.05 15.17 5.54
CA LYS A 17 -1.41 14.36 6.59
C LYS A 17 -2.25 13.16 7.03
N LEU A 18 -3.55 13.18 6.78
CA LEU A 18 -4.47 12.09 7.14
C LEU A 18 -4.93 11.27 5.94
N GLY A 19 -4.39 11.52 4.75
CA GLY A 19 -4.73 10.80 3.54
C GLY A 19 -5.36 11.66 2.46
N ILE A 20 -6.20 11.05 1.63
CA ILE A 20 -6.88 11.77 0.55
C ILE A 20 -8.04 12.56 1.15
N ALA A 21 -8.07 13.88 0.91
CA ALA A 21 -9.06 14.77 1.49
C ALA A 21 -10.50 14.39 1.15
N ASP A 22 -10.73 13.93 -0.08
CA ASP A 22 -12.07 13.60 -0.56
C ASP A 22 -12.59 12.24 -0.08
N ASP A 23 -11.72 11.38 0.41
CA ASP A 23 -12.09 10.09 1.03
C ASP A 23 -12.63 10.28 2.44
N PHE A 24 -12.65 11.50 2.92
CA PHE A 24 -13.06 11.84 4.26
C PHE A 24 -14.56 11.70 4.50
N ILE A 25 -15.33 11.74 3.43
CA ILE A 25 -16.79 11.73 3.52
C ILE A 25 -17.26 10.30 3.79
N GLY A 26 -17.70 10.03 5.01
CA GLY A 26 -18.33 8.76 5.37
C GLY A 26 -17.49 7.84 6.25
N SER A 27 -16.24 8.13 6.49
CA SER A 27 -15.45 7.36 7.45
C SER A 27 -14.48 8.25 8.22
N PRO A 28 -14.92 8.77 9.37
CA PRO A 28 -14.02 9.52 10.24
C PRO A 28 -12.98 8.60 10.90
N LYS A 29 -13.02 7.33 10.56
CA LYS A 29 -12.10 6.36 11.16
C LYS A 29 -10.94 6.10 10.22
N HIS A 30 -9.91 6.89 10.32
CA HIS A 30 -8.63 6.53 9.77
C HIS A 30 -8.05 5.47 10.69
N HIS A 31 -8.06 4.23 10.20
CA HIS A 31 -7.57 3.08 10.95
C HIS A 31 -6.06 3.13 11.06
N GLY A 32 -5.50 3.92 11.91
CA GLY A 32 -4.08 3.91 12.14
C GLY A 32 -3.40 5.26 12.13
N GLY A 33 -4.13 6.33 11.89
CA GLY A 33 -3.64 7.70 12.02
C GLY A 33 -2.60 8.11 10.99
N PRO A 34 -1.73 9.09 11.33
CA PRO A 34 -0.80 9.68 10.37
C PRO A 34 0.21 8.72 9.76
N ASP A 35 0.58 7.66 10.45
CA ASP A 35 1.55 6.67 9.94
C ASP A 35 0.93 5.69 8.96
N GLN A 36 -0.38 5.72 8.81
CA GLN A 36 -1.12 4.93 7.83
C GLN A 36 -2.04 5.83 7.02
N ALA A 37 -1.53 6.99 6.62
CA ALA A 37 -2.32 7.99 5.89
C ALA A 37 -2.80 7.47 4.54
N LEU A 38 -1.94 6.73 3.83
CA LEU A 38 -2.27 6.13 2.54
C LEU A 38 -1.77 4.70 2.49
N TYR A 39 -2.54 3.85 1.82
CA TYR A 39 -2.12 2.50 1.46
C TYR A 39 -1.71 2.49 -0.01
N ILE A 40 -0.53 1.96 -0.30
CA ILE A 40 0.05 1.91 -1.64
C ILE A 40 0.26 0.47 -2.07
N TYR A 41 -0.11 0.17 -3.30
CA TYR A 41 0.10 -1.15 -3.89
C TYR A 41 0.77 -1.00 -5.26
N GLY A 42 1.55 -2.01 -5.65
CA GLY A 42 2.29 -1.99 -6.90
C GLY A 42 1.56 -2.72 -8.03
N GLU A 43 1.63 -2.17 -9.23
CA GLU A 43 1.10 -2.84 -10.40
C GLU A 43 1.83 -4.16 -10.66
N ALA A 44 3.16 -4.21 -10.41
CA ALA A 44 3.93 -5.44 -10.56
C ALA A 44 3.44 -6.53 -9.60
N ASP A 45 3.01 -6.15 -8.39
CA ASP A 45 2.43 -7.10 -7.44
C ASP A 45 1.07 -7.60 -7.90
N TYR A 46 0.24 -6.74 -8.47
CA TYR A 46 -1.04 -7.16 -9.07
C TYR A 46 -0.82 -8.12 -10.24
N GLN A 47 0.19 -7.86 -11.07
CA GLN A 47 0.51 -8.73 -12.20
C GLN A 47 0.92 -10.13 -11.71
N TRP A 48 1.68 -10.18 -10.61
CA TRP A 48 2.03 -11.45 -9.97
C TRP A 48 0.78 -12.22 -9.54
N TRP A 49 -0.17 -11.54 -8.89
CA TRP A 49 -1.43 -12.16 -8.46
C TRP A 49 -2.24 -12.66 -9.64
N LYS A 50 -2.34 -11.87 -10.69
CA LYS A 50 -3.05 -12.24 -11.91
C LYS A 50 -2.50 -13.52 -12.50
N ASN A 51 -1.18 -13.65 -12.55
CA ASN A 51 -0.52 -14.84 -13.05
C ASN A 51 -0.70 -16.04 -12.11
N GLU A 52 -0.72 -15.81 -10.82
CA GLU A 52 -0.80 -16.88 -9.81
C GLU A 52 -2.21 -17.46 -9.71
N ILE A 53 -3.22 -16.64 -9.69
CA ILE A 53 -4.62 -17.11 -9.48
C ILE A 53 -5.47 -17.10 -10.73
N GLY A 54 -4.96 -16.58 -11.84
CA GLY A 54 -5.63 -16.64 -13.14
C GLY A 54 -6.90 -15.81 -13.27
N ARG A 55 -7.09 -14.79 -12.42
CA ARG A 55 -8.25 -13.90 -12.52
C ARG A 55 -7.81 -12.45 -12.69
N ALA A 56 -8.70 -11.63 -13.22
CA ALA A 56 -8.43 -10.22 -13.41
C ALA A 56 -8.20 -9.52 -12.06
N MET A 57 -7.14 -8.71 -11.99
CA MET A 57 -6.78 -7.95 -10.79
C MET A 57 -6.71 -6.48 -11.19
N ASN A 58 -7.65 -5.70 -10.72
CA ASN A 58 -7.80 -4.30 -11.11
C ASN A 58 -7.27 -3.36 -10.03
N PRO A 59 -6.71 -2.19 -10.42
CA PRO A 59 -6.31 -1.18 -9.44
C PRO A 59 -7.45 -0.85 -8.48
N GLY A 60 -7.12 -0.69 -7.21
CA GLY A 60 -8.09 -0.43 -6.16
C GLY A 60 -8.72 -1.67 -5.53
N MET A 61 -8.48 -2.83 -6.12
CA MET A 61 -9.11 -4.08 -5.67
C MET A 61 -8.77 -4.44 -4.23
N PHE A 62 -7.55 -4.14 -3.79
CA PHE A 62 -7.11 -4.41 -2.43
C PHE A 62 -7.41 -3.26 -1.45
N GLY A 63 -8.11 -2.23 -1.92
CA GLY A 63 -8.46 -1.08 -1.11
C GLY A 63 -7.37 -0.03 -1.00
N GLU A 64 -6.32 -0.15 -1.83
CA GLU A 64 -5.25 0.84 -1.81
C GLU A 64 -5.72 2.20 -2.31
N ASN A 65 -5.12 3.24 -1.75
CA ASN A 65 -5.36 4.62 -2.16
C ASN A 65 -4.65 4.93 -3.47
N LEU A 66 -3.45 4.39 -3.64
CA LEU A 66 -2.63 4.60 -4.82
C LEU A 66 -2.14 3.28 -5.35
N THR A 67 -2.30 3.06 -6.67
CA THR A 67 -1.67 1.97 -7.39
C THR A 67 -0.57 2.58 -8.27
N ILE A 68 0.66 2.14 -8.08
CA ILE A 68 1.81 2.72 -8.78
C ILE A 68 2.35 1.71 -9.79
N SER A 69 2.44 2.14 -11.05
CA SER A 69 2.95 1.29 -12.11
C SER A 69 4.43 0.95 -11.88
N GLU A 70 4.82 -0.26 -12.28
CA GLU A 70 6.18 -0.79 -12.17
C GLU A 70 6.71 -0.94 -10.74
N LEU A 71 5.93 -0.57 -9.73
CA LEU A 71 6.33 -0.70 -8.34
C LEU A 71 6.13 -2.14 -7.86
N GLU A 72 7.15 -2.68 -7.20
CA GLU A 72 7.10 -3.96 -6.51
C GLU A 72 7.45 -3.72 -5.04
N CYS A 73 6.55 -4.09 -4.13
CA CYS A 73 6.70 -3.73 -2.72
C CYS A 73 7.90 -4.41 -2.04
N GLY A 74 8.34 -5.55 -2.55
CA GLY A 74 9.49 -6.26 -2.01
C GLY A 74 10.82 -5.51 -2.12
N GLU A 75 10.86 -4.47 -2.93
CA GLU A 75 12.08 -3.66 -3.11
C GLU A 75 12.20 -2.52 -2.08
N PHE A 76 11.21 -2.36 -1.21
CA PHE A 76 11.17 -1.24 -0.26
C PHE A 76 11.67 -1.62 1.12
N ASN A 77 12.24 -0.61 1.79
CA ASN A 77 12.62 -0.67 3.21
C ASN A 77 11.78 0.35 3.98
N ILE A 78 11.63 0.10 5.26
CA ILE A 78 10.96 1.07 6.13
C ILE A 78 11.78 2.38 6.12
N GLY A 79 11.08 3.49 5.95
CA GLY A 79 11.73 4.80 5.86
C GLY A 79 12.01 5.29 4.46
N ASP A 80 11.87 4.44 3.43
CA ASP A 80 12.06 4.87 2.04
C ASP A 80 11.06 5.96 1.68
N TYR A 81 11.45 6.82 0.73
CA TYR A 81 10.66 7.98 0.33
C TYR A 81 10.07 7.81 -1.06
N LEU A 82 8.86 8.34 -1.25
CA LEU A 82 8.25 8.48 -2.57
C LEU A 82 7.90 9.95 -2.77
N TYR A 83 8.26 10.48 -3.92
CA TYR A 83 8.00 11.87 -4.30
C TYR A 83 7.09 11.89 -5.52
N ILE A 84 5.95 12.55 -5.39
CA ILE A 84 4.95 12.66 -6.45
C ILE A 84 4.56 14.13 -6.55
N GLY A 85 5.12 14.85 -7.53
CA GLY A 85 4.96 16.30 -7.58
C GLY A 85 5.49 16.94 -6.29
N ASP A 86 4.65 17.71 -5.61
CA ASP A 86 5.02 18.35 -4.34
C ASP A 86 4.79 17.44 -3.12
N VAL A 87 4.17 16.28 -3.32
CA VAL A 87 3.84 15.36 -2.22
C VAL A 87 5.07 14.52 -1.87
N GLU A 88 5.40 14.48 -0.57
CA GLU A 88 6.44 13.61 -0.05
C GLU A 88 5.82 12.57 0.88
N LEU A 89 6.13 11.30 0.61
CA LEU A 89 5.64 10.17 1.38
C LEU A 89 6.81 9.37 1.93
N GLN A 90 6.59 8.74 3.09
CA GLN A 90 7.60 7.86 3.69
C GLN A 90 6.97 6.53 4.09
N VAL A 91 7.61 5.44 3.69
CA VAL A 91 7.15 4.07 4.00
C VAL A 91 7.22 3.81 5.50
N THR A 92 6.11 3.36 6.08
CA THR A 92 6.01 3.12 7.52
C THR A 92 5.86 1.64 7.90
N SER A 93 5.02 0.90 7.18
CA SER A 93 4.73 -0.49 7.56
C SER A 93 4.07 -1.26 6.42
N PRO A 94 4.20 -2.60 6.41
CA PRO A 94 3.42 -3.41 5.49
C PRO A 94 1.97 -3.50 5.95
N ARG A 95 1.07 -3.80 5.00
CA ARG A 95 -0.32 -4.09 5.33
C ARG A 95 -0.47 -5.52 5.85
N ILE A 96 -1.14 -5.67 6.99
CA ILE A 96 -1.50 -6.98 7.53
C ILE A 96 -2.95 -7.27 7.13
N PRO A 97 -3.25 -8.39 6.45
CA PRO A 97 -4.61 -8.70 6.01
C PRO A 97 -5.51 -9.06 7.17
N CYS A 98 -6.82 -8.84 7.00
CA CYS A 98 -7.82 -9.15 7.99
C CYS A 98 -9.03 -9.85 7.36
N GLY A 99 -9.97 -10.30 8.18
CA GLY A 99 -11.17 -10.99 7.73
C GLY A 99 -12.03 -10.18 6.77
N THR A 100 -12.09 -8.87 6.94
CA THR A 100 -12.81 -7.97 6.03
C THR A 100 -12.24 -8.04 4.62
N PHE A 101 -10.93 -8.12 4.51
CA PHE A 101 -10.27 -8.28 3.21
C PHE A 101 -10.65 -9.63 2.57
N ALA A 102 -10.65 -10.71 3.36
CA ALA A 102 -11.06 -12.03 2.87
C ALA A 102 -12.50 -12.00 2.36
N SER A 103 -13.39 -11.33 3.08
CA SER A 103 -14.80 -11.19 2.66
C SER A 103 -14.91 -10.44 1.34
N LYS A 104 -14.18 -9.36 1.17
CA LYS A 104 -14.15 -8.59 -0.07
C LYS A 104 -13.66 -9.43 -1.25
N MET A 105 -12.67 -10.29 -1.03
CA MET A 105 -12.12 -11.16 -2.06
C MET A 105 -12.95 -12.42 -2.31
N GLU A 106 -14.00 -12.63 -1.51
CA GLU A 106 -14.89 -13.80 -1.61
C GLU A 106 -14.12 -15.13 -1.53
N ASP A 107 -13.07 -15.16 -0.71
CA ASP A 107 -12.23 -16.34 -0.56
C ASP A 107 -11.86 -16.51 0.92
N PRO A 108 -12.38 -17.54 1.61
CA PRO A 108 -12.07 -17.78 3.01
C PRO A 108 -10.58 -18.12 3.26
N GLN A 109 -9.85 -18.49 2.21
CA GLN A 109 -8.41 -18.77 2.30
C GLN A 109 -7.55 -17.57 1.95
N TRP A 110 -8.17 -16.40 1.70
CA TRP A 110 -7.47 -15.22 1.21
C TRP A 110 -6.37 -14.74 2.14
N VAL A 111 -6.65 -14.67 3.45
CA VAL A 111 -5.65 -14.22 4.42
C VAL A 111 -4.40 -15.11 4.36
N LYS A 112 -4.60 -16.42 4.27
CA LYS A 112 -3.51 -17.39 4.15
C LYS A 112 -2.72 -17.20 2.85
N LYS A 113 -3.43 -17.03 1.73
CA LYS A 113 -2.81 -16.80 0.43
C LYS A 113 -2.01 -15.50 0.42
N PHE A 114 -2.59 -14.44 0.98
CA PHE A 114 -1.97 -13.14 1.04
C PHE A 114 -0.71 -13.16 1.92
N SER A 115 -0.78 -13.87 3.05
CA SER A 115 0.38 -14.04 3.94
C SER A 115 1.53 -14.76 3.25
N ALA A 116 1.22 -15.83 2.54
CA ALA A 116 2.22 -16.66 1.87
C ALA A 116 2.88 -15.96 0.68
N ALA A 117 2.15 -15.08 0.01
CA ALA A 117 2.64 -14.37 -1.16
C ALA A 117 3.73 -13.34 -0.86
N GLU A 118 3.75 -12.82 0.36
CA GLU A 118 4.70 -11.79 0.78
C GLU A 118 4.70 -10.57 -0.15
N ARG A 119 3.50 -10.15 -0.58
CA ARG A 119 3.27 -8.97 -1.42
C ARG A 119 2.19 -8.09 -0.79
N PRO A 120 2.46 -7.53 0.40
CA PRO A 120 1.42 -6.85 1.18
C PRO A 120 1.07 -5.45 0.70
N GLY A 121 1.95 -4.81 -0.07
CA GLY A 121 1.90 -3.37 -0.22
C GLY A 121 2.32 -2.69 1.08
N PHE A 122 2.20 -1.39 1.14
CA PHE A 122 2.67 -0.67 2.34
C PHE A 122 1.86 0.58 2.63
N TYR A 123 1.89 0.96 3.90
CA TYR A 123 1.38 2.24 4.35
C TYR A 123 2.49 3.28 4.32
N VAL A 124 2.08 4.54 4.16
CA VAL A 124 2.99 5.67 4.19
C VAL A 124 2.44 6.76 5.10
N ARG A 125 3.35 7.57 5.64
CA ARG A 125 3.00 8.85 6.23
C ARG A 125 3.24 9.95 5.19
N VAL A 126 2.48 11.03 5.29
CA VAL A 126 2.61 12.18 4.40
C VAL A 126 3.53 13.19 5.06
N LEU A 127 4.71 13.41 4.49
CA LEU A 127 5.66 14.40 4.98
C LEU A 127 5.35 15.79 4.45
N GLN A 128 4.92 15.86 3.19
CA GLN A 128 4.51 17.13 2.58
C GLN A 128 3.21 16.92 1.81
N GLU A 129 2.23 17.74 2.12
CA GLU A 129 0.93 17.75 1.46
C GLU A 129 1.01 18.38 0.07
N GLY A 130 0.07 18.03 -0.77
CA GLY A 130 -0.02 18.58 -2.12
C GLY A 130 -1.13 17.92 -2.91
N THR A 131 -1.11 18.16 -4.21
CA THR A 131 -2.11 17.63 -5.14
C THR A 131 -1.44 16.72 -6.16
N ILE A 132 -2.05 15.56 -6.39
CA ILE A 132 -1.55 14.58 -7.37
C ILE A 132 -2.68 14.15 -8.30
N LYS A 133 -2.30 13.60 -9.46
CA LYS A 133 -3.27 13.07 -10.42
C LYS A 133 -2.71 11.83 -11.11
N ALA A 134 -3.60 11.05 -11.71
CA ALA A 134 -3.19 9.89 -12.50
C ALA A 134 -2.23 10.35 -13.60
N GLY A 135 -1.15 9.57 -13.78
CA GLY A 135 -0.11 9.88 -14.75
C GLY A 135 1.07 10.65 -14.18
N ASP A 136 0.97 11.16 -12.95
CA ASP A 136 2.10 11.83 -12.31
C ASP A 136 3.26 10.87 -12.11
N GLU A 137 4.46 11.38 -12.30
CA GLU A 137 5.68 10.60 -12.12
C GLU A 137 5.96 10.38 -10.63
N VAL A 138 6.38 9.17 -10.29
CA VAL A 138 6.75 8.81 -8.91
C VAL A 138 8.26 8.58 -8.85
N ARG A 139 8.93 9.30 -7.98
CA ARG A 139 10.37 9.13 -7.75
C ARG A 139 10.56 8.46 -6.38
N VAL A 140 11.42 7.46 -6.33
CA VAL A 140 11.73 6.72 -5.10
C VAL A 140 13.14 7.08 -4.65
N GLU A 141 13.29 7.32 -3.35
CA GLU A 141 14.60 7.54 -2.74
C GLU A 141 14.75 6.64 -1.53
N LYS A 142 15.87 5.94 -1.45
CA LYS A 142 16.12 5.01 -0.35
C LYS A 142 16.49 5.74 0.93
N TYR A 143 16.00 5.22 2.07
CA TYR A 143 16.39 5.71 3.38
C TYR A 143 17.88 5.42 3.61
N LYS A 144 18.62 6.41 4.11
CA LYS A 144 20.09 6.33 4.24
C LYS A 144 20.57 5.86 5.62
N GLY A 145 19.65 5.73 6.57
CA GLY A 145 19.99 5.26 7.92
C GLY A 145 19.84 3.75 8.04
N GLU A 146 20.01 3.25 9.24
CA GLU A 146 19.72 1.85 9.54
C GLU A 146 18.23 1.60 9.36
N THR A 147 17.90 0.52 8.68
CA THR A 147 16.52 0.18 8.42
C THR A 147 16.36 -1.33 8.26
N ILE A 148 15.12 -1.75 8.11
CA ILE A 148 14.72 -3.14 7.91
C ILE A 148 13.85 -3.19 6.66
N SER A 149 13.96 -4.27 5.89
CA SER A 149 13.13 -4.41 4.70
C SER A 149 11.66 -4.56 5.06
N LEU A 150 10.79 -4.07 4.18
CA LEU A 150 9.35 -4.19 4.34
C LEU A 150 8.93 -5.64 4.56
N ILE A 151 9.49 -6.54 3.75
CA ILE A 151 9.14 -7.96 3.80
C ILE A 151 9.64 -8.60 5.10
N GLN A 152 10.78 -8.16 5.63
CA GLN A 152 11.25 -8.70 6.91
C GLN A 152 10.30 -8.30 8.07
N VAL A 153 9.80 -7.08 8.08
CA VAL A 153 8.79 -6.65 9.05
C VAL A 153 7.53 -7.52 8.94
N TYR A 154 7.11 -7.81 7.72
CA TYR A 154 5.96 -8.64 7.43
C TYR A 154 6.15 -10.07 7.97
N ARG A 155 7.29 -10.67 7.67
CA ARG A 155 7.65 -12.00 8.16
C ARG A 155 7.72 -12.04 9.68
N ASP A 156 8.33 -11.04 10.29
CA ASP A 156 8.47 -10.95 11.76
C ASP A 156 7.09 -10.91 12.43
N HIS A 157 6.12 -10.23 11.83
CA HIS A 157 4.76 -10.21 12.34
C HIS A 157 4.18 -11.63 12.42
N TYR A 158 4.29 -12.40 11.36
CA TYR A 158 3.74 -13.76 11.31
C TYR A 158 4.53 -14.73 12.20
N ASP A 159 5.82 -14.55 12.32
CA ASP A 159 6.63 -15.36 13.22
C ASP A 159 6.21 -15.17 14.68
N ARG A 160 5.91 -13.92 15.07
CA ARG A 160 5.40 -13.62 16.41
C ARG A 160 4.02 -14.21 16.65
N GLU A 161 3.13 -14.11 15.67
CA GLU A 161 1.79 -14.69 15.75
C GLU A 161 1.85 -16.22 15.86
N GLY A 162 2.71 -16.86 15.04
CA GLY A 162 2.90 -18.31 15.10
C GLY A 162 3.40 -18.78 16.46
N ARG A 163 4.29 -18.04 17.10
CA ARG A 163 4.79 -18.38 18.44
C ARG A 163 3.74 -18.24 19.53
N ASN A 164 2.76 -17.37 19.34
CA ASN A 164 1.68 -17.17 20.29
C ASN A 164 0.58 -18.22 20.17
N GLN A 165 0.61 -19.05 19.14
CA GLN A 165 -0.37 -20.11 18.89
C GLN A 165 0.13 -21.50 19.34
N GLU A 166 1.37 -21.60 19.75
CA GLU A 166 1.96 -22.79 20.33
C GLU A 166 1.82 -22.74 21.85
#